data_4210a7a7bbafaee7e02d8285be26694a
#
_entry.id   4210a7a7bbafaee7e02d8285be26694a
#
_cell.length_a   1.000
_cell.length_b   1.000
_cell.length_c   1.000
_cell.angle_alpha   90.00
_cell.angle_beta   90.00
_cell.angle_gamma   90.00
#
_symmetry.space_group_name_H-M   'P 1'
#
loop_
_entity.id
_entity.type
_entity.pdbx_description
1 polymer ?
#
loop_
_entity_poly.entity_id
_entity_poly.type
_entity_poly.pdbx_seq_one_letter_code
_entity_poly.pdbx_strand_id
1 'polypeptide(L)'
;MAEFHGYPAGVLFSCGYMANVGLLSTIGDQESVIFFDTGVHASTHDGIRLSRAKAFPFKHNNLEHLEKRLKNRSLSGDRFICIESIYSTDGSKAQLPEICELAEKYGAHLIVDEAHAVGACGPNGRGLIAEYNLTHRIFAQVTTFGKAIGTYGAIVLGNPTLKKALINFATSYIYTTALPFQALAAIKCSYDLFPKMEKERRHLQSLIQIFHQSYPSSSITHVQSVPIKGNNIVKHAAQTLVSLGFDVRPLLSPTVQQGNETLRICLHAFNTKSELTLLLNHIAP
;
A
#
# COMPACT_ATOMS: atom_id res chain seq x y z
N MET A 1 12.05 -0.70 14.84
CA MET A 1 11.26 -0.61 13.60
C MET A 1 11.96 0.26 12.55
N ALA A 2 12.29 1.52 12.83
CA ALA A 2 12.99 2.36 11.85
C ALA A 2 14.29 1.70 11.36
N GLU A 3 15.14 1.27 12.27
CA GLU A 3 16.37 0.54 11.98
C GLU A 3 16.13 -0.72 11.12
N PHE A 4 15.09 -1.51 11.45
CA PHE A 4 14.73 -2.70 10.66
C PHE A 4 14.45 -2.35 9.20
N HIS A 5 13.76 -1.25 8.94
CA HIS A 5 13.45 -0.78 7.59
C HIS A 5 14.57 0.05 6.94
N GLY A 6 15.65 0.35 7.69
CA GLY A 6 16.79 1.12 7.19
C GLY A 6 16.57 2.64 7.19
N TYR A 7 15.66 3.15 8.01
CA TYR A 7 15.43 4.58 8.17
C TYR A 7 15.99 5.11 9.50
N PRO A 8 16.44 6.37 9.54
CA PRO A 8 16.98 6.98 10.76
C PRO A 8 15.90 7.35 11.78
N ALA A 9 14.64 7.45 11.37
CA ALA A 9 13.56 7.86 12.27
C ALA A 9 12.19 7.30 11.84
N GLY A 10 11.22 7.30 12.76
CA GLY A 10 9.83 6.94 12.50
C GLY A 10 8.90 7.50 13.56
N VAL A 11 7.61 7.62 13.21
CA VAL A 11 6.51 8.04 14.11
C VAL A 11 5.40 7.01 14.03
N LEU A 12 4.96 6.50 15.18
CA LEU A 12 3.85 5.56 15.31
C LEU A 12 2.51 6.29 15.26
N PHE A 13 1.56 5.73 14.54
CA PHE A 13 0.17 6.19 14.46
C PHE A 13 -0.78 5.08 14.89
N SER A 14 -2.00 5.44 15.25
CA SER A 14 -3.03 4.49 15.66
C SER A 14 -3.47 3.54 14.54
N CYS A 15 -3.39 3.95 13.26
CA CYS A 15 -3.64 3.10 12.09
C CYS A 15 -3.03 3.73 10.83
N GLY A 16 -3.00 2.95 9.72
CA GLY A 16 -2.51 3.41 8.42
C GLY A 16 -3.27 4.62 7.86
N TYR A 17 -4.58 4.67 8.11
CA TYR A 17 -5.40 5.82 7.71
C TYR A 17 -4.88 7.12 8.35
N MET A 18 -4.69 7.14 9.67
CA MET A 18 -4.18 8.29 10.42
C MET A 18 -2.74 8.63 10.06
N ALA A 19 -1.93 7.63 9.69
CA ALA A 19 -0.56 7.83 9.22
C ALA A 19 -0.53 8.59 7.88
N ASN A 20 -1.32 8.17 6.88
CA ASN A 20 -1.41 8.83 5.59
C ASN A 20 -1.99 10.25 5.71
N VAL A 21 -3.08 10.41 6.46
CA VAL A 21 -3.69 11.72 6.73
C VAL A 21 -2.69 12.65 7.41
N GLY A 22 -2.03 12.19 8.48
CA GLY A 22 -1.05 12.99 9.23
C GLY A 22 0.16 13.38 8.39
N LEU A 23 0.70 12.45 7.61
CA LEU A 23 1.84 12.71 6.74
C LEU A 23 1.50 13.79 5.72
N LEU A 24 0.47 13.58 4.92
CA LEU A 24 0.16 14.44 3.77
C LEU A 24 -0.36 15.82 4.19
N SER A 25 -1.16 15.91 5.24
CA SER A 25 -1.61 17.20 5.78
C SER A 25 -0.48 18.01 6.43
N THR A 26 0.61 17.37 6.85
CA THR A 26 1.76 18.04 7.47
C THR A 26 2.75 18.58 6.45
N ILE A 27 3.04 17.82 5.37
CA ILE A 27 4.07 18.20 4.39
C ILE A 27 3.56 19.12 3.29
N GLY A 28 2.26 19.14 3.05
CA GLY A 28 1.64 19.90 1.95
C GLY A 28 1.27 21.31 2.38
N ASP A 29 2.06 22.32 2.00
CA ASP A 29 1.75 23.75 2.13
C ASP A 29 1.11 24.32 0.86
N GLN A 30 0.85 25.65 0.83
CA GLN A 30 0.18 26.33 -0.31
C GLN A 30 1.01 26.35 -1.60
N GLU A 31 2.32 26.25 -1.49
CA GLU A 31 3.24 26.25 -2.63
C GLU A 31 3.60 24.85 -3.09
N SER A 32 3.43 23.87 -2.21
CA SER A 32 3.71 22.47 -2.50
C SER A 32 2.77 21.87 -3.54
N VAL A 33 3.26 20.84 -4.21
CA VAL A 33 2.51 20.09 -5.23
C VAL A 33 2.58 18.61 -4.94
N ILE A 34 1.42 17.95 -4.92
CA ILE A 34 1.32 16.50 -4.75
C ILE A 34 0.82 15.86 -6.05
N PHE A 35 1.65 15.03 -6.65
CA PHE A 35 1.27 14.12 -7.73
C PHE A 35 0.91 12.76 -7.12
N PHE A 36 -0.23 12.21 -7.47
CA PHE A 36 -0.65 10.95 -6.88
C PHE A 36 -1.26 10.01 -7.93
N ASP A 37 -0.97 8.72 -7.78
CA ASP A 37 -1.59 7.67 -8.58
C ASP A 37 -3.09 7.60 -8.26
N THR A 38 -3.95 7.48 -9.28
CA THR A 38 -5.40 7.36 -9.07
C THR A 38 -5.81 6.10 -8.31
N GLY A 39 -4.94 5.10 -8.21
CA GLY A 39 -5.18 3.87 -7.47
C GLY A 39 -4.80 3.90 -5.98
N VAL A 40 -4.30 5.04 -5.45
CA VAL A 40 -3.93 5.12 -4.03
C VAL A 40 -5.13 5.01 -3.10
N HIS A 41 -4.87 4.60 -1.87
CA HIS A 41 -5.89 4.38 -0.84
C HIS A 41 -6.66 5.66 -0.48
N ALA A 42 -7.91 5.49 -0.03
CA ALA A 42 -8.79 6.59 0.39
C ALA A 42 -8.14 7.52 1.43
N SER A 43 -7.33 7.00 2.35
CA SER A 43 -6.60 7.80 3.34
C SER A 43 -5.59 8.77 2.71
N THR A 44 -4.97 8.38 1.59
CA THR A 44 -4.09 9.26 0.81
C THR A 44 -4.90 10.40 0.17
N HIS A 45 -6.06 10.10 -0.42
CA HIS A 45 -6.96 11.12 -0.94
C HIS A 45 -7.42 12.10 0.14
N ASP A 46 -7.78 11.61 1.33
CA ASP A 46 -8.22 12.46 2.43
C ASP A 46 -7.07 13.29 3.03
N GLY A 47 -5.87 12.69 3.13
CA GLY A 47 -4.67 13.43 3.53
C GLY A 47 -4.33 14.55 2.55
N ILE A 48 -4.45 14.31 1.23
CA ILE A 48 -4.29 15.32 0.18
C ILE A 48 -5.33 16.43 0.31
N ARG A 49 -6.60 16.10 0.54
CA ARG A 49 -7.68 17.10 0.74
C ARG A 49 -7.44 17.99 1.95
N LEU A 50 -6.88 17.42 3.03
CA LEU A 50 -6.56 18.15 4.25
C LEU A 50 -5.25 18.92 4.16
N SER A 51 -4.39 18.62 3.18
CA SER A 51 -3.21 19.40 2.88
C SER A 51 -3.60 20.72 2.22
N ARG A 52 -2.67 21.68 2.20
CA ARG A 52 -2.82 22.93 1.47
C ARG A 52 -2.21 22.87 0.07
N ALA A 53 -1.61 21.75 -0.30
CA ALA A 53 -0.91 21.57 -1.55
C ALA A 53 -1.85 21.52 -2.76
N LYS A 54 -1.35 21.96 -3.90
CA LYS A 54 -2.00 21.69 -5.19
C LYS A 54 -1.84 20.21 -5.51
N ALA A 55 -2.92 19.54 -5.92
CA ALA A 55 -2.90 18.10 -6.15
C ALA A 55 -3.25 17.75 -7.60
N PHE A 56 -2.47 16.87 -8.20
CA PHE A 56 -2.62 16.44 -9.59
C PHE A 56 -2.59 14.91 -9.69
N PRO A 57 -3.71 14.27 -10.03
CA PRO A 57 -3.74 12.83 -10.27
C PRO A 57 -3.00 12.47 -11.55
N PHE A 58 -2.34 11.32 -11.54
CA PHE A 58 -1.89 10.66 -12.77
C PHE A 58 -2.55 9.28 -12.90
N LYS A 59 -2.66 8.80 -14.14
CA LYS A 59 -3.30 7.52 -14.45
C LYS A 59 -2.54 6.39 -13.74
N HIS A 60 -3.31 5.42 -13.25
CA HIS A 60 -2.79 4.27 -12.51
C HIS A 60 -1.62 3.59 -13.25
N ASN A 61 -0.49 3.43 -12.53
CA ASN A 61 0.77 2.82 -13.01
C ASN A 61 1.29 3.36 -14.35
N ASN A 62 1.00 4.62 -14.70
CA ASN A 62 1.36 5.21 -15.99
C ASN A 62 2.50 6.23 -15.85
N LEU A 63 3.74 5.78 -16.13
CA LEU A 63 4.96 6.59 -16.04
C LEU A 63 4.96 7.80 -16.99
N GLU A 64 4.45 7.62 -18.21
CA GLU A 64 4.40 8.71 -19.20
C GLU A 64 3.47 9.84 -18.72
N HIS A 65 2.31 9.45 -18.13
CA HIS A 65 1.39 10.45 -17.58
C HIS A 65 1.97 11.13 -16.33
N LEU A 66 2.68 10.38 -15.47
CA LEU A 66 3.41 10.96 -14.34
C LEU A 66 4.45 11.96 -14.84
N GLU A 67 5.30 11.57 -15.79
CA GLU A 67 6.32 12.44 -16.34
C GLU A 67 5.73 13.70 -17.00
N LYS A 68 4.64 13.56 -17.75
CA LYS A 68 3.91 14.71 -18.32
C LYS A 68 3.44 15.69 -17.24
N ARG A 69 2.98 15.21 -16.07
CA ARG A 69 2.60 16.04 -14.93
C ARG A 69 3.81 16.75 -14.32
N LEU A 70 4.93 16.03 -14.13
CA LEU A 70 6.16 16.55 -13.54
C LEU A 70 6.86 17.61 -14.42
N LYS A 71 6.71 17.53 -15.73
CA LYS A 71 7.24 18.52 -16.69
C LYS A 71 6.66 19.92 -16.55
N ASN A 72 5.55 20.09 -15.84
CA ASN A 72 4.95 21.41 -15.64
C ASN A 72 5.85 22.28 -14.75
N ARG A 73 6.59 23.18 -15.36
CA ARG A 73 7.57 24.07 -14.71
C ARG A 73 6.94 25.30 -14.03
N SER A 74 5.65 25.56 -14.24
CA SER A 74 4.96 26.70 -13.62
C SER A 74 4.64 26.47 -12.13
N LEU A 75 4.93 25.28 -11.62
CA LEU A 75 4.71 24.89 -10.23
C LEU A 75 5.99 25.13 -9.44
N SER A 76 5.96 26.10 -8.53
CA SER A 76 7.01 26.36 -7.52
C SER A 76 6.75 25.55 -6.25
N GLY A 77 7.74 25.46 -5.39
CA GLY A 77 7.66 24.76 -4.11
C GLY A 77 7.99 23.27 -4.19
N ASP A 78 7.87 22.60 -3.03
CA ASP A 78 8.20 21.19 -2.91
C ASP A 78 7.22 20.31 -3.70
N ARG A 79 7.78 19.30 -4.35
CA ARG A 79 7.02 18.33 -5.16
C ARG A 79 7.03 16.99 -4.48
N PHE A 80 5.85 16.39 -4.36
CA PHE A 80 5.69 15.06 -3.79
C PHE A 80 5.02 14.14 -4.79
N ILE A 81 5.46 12.87 -4.83
CA ILE A 81 4.80 11.80 -5.58
C ILE A 81 4.29 10.79 -4.56
N CYS A 82 2.99 10.46 -4.60
CA CYS A 82 2.35 9.51 -3.69
C CYS A 82 1.88 8.28 -4.46
N ILE A 83 2.34 7.10 -4.04
CA ILE A 83 1.99 5.80 -4.62
C ILE A 83 1.83 4.73 -3.54
N GLU A 84 1.23 3.60 -3.89
CA GLU A 84 1.37 2.34 -3.14
C GLU A 84 2.41 1.45 -3.86
N SER A 85 3.20 0.70 -3.12
CA SER A 85 4.14 -0.26 -3.73
C SER A 85 3.43 -1.49 -4.29
N ILE A 86 2.36 -1.94 -3.61
CA ILE A 86 1.38 -2.91 -4.09
C ILE A 86 0.01 -2.28 -3.88
N TYR A 87 -0.76 -2.13 -4.94
CA TYR A 87 -2.07 -1.49 -4.88
C TYR A 87 -3.12 -2.41 -4.29
N SER A 88 -3.93 -1.84 -3.41
CA SER A 88 -4.92 -2.59 -2.60
C SER A 88 -6.09 -3.11 -3.42
N THR A 89 -6.38 -2.53 -4.57
CA THR A 89 -7.57 -2.83 -5.40
C THR A 89 -7.33 -3.95 -6.38
N ASP A 90 -6.21 -3.93 -7.08
CA ASP A 90 -5.92 -4.84 -8.18
C ASP A 90 -4.65 -5.70 -7.97
N GLY A 91 -3.88 -5.40 -6.91
CA GLY A 91 -2.64 -6.11 -6.59
C GLY A 91 -1.47 -5.79 -7.51
N SER A 92 -1.58 -4.80 -8.38
CA SER A 92 -0.48 -4.39 -9.24
C SER A 92 0.69 -3.84 -8.43
N LYS A 93 1.91 -4.05 -8.90
CA LYS A 93 3.12 -3.44 -8.33
C LYS A 93 3.39 -2.10 -9.00
N ALA A 94 3.77 -1.10 -8.21
CA ALA A 94 4.33 0.13 -8.76
C ALA A 94 5.70 -0.14 -9.39
N GLN A 95 6.02 0.60 -10.44
CA GLN A 95 7.33 0.59 -11.10
C GLN A 95 8.31 1.47 -10.29
N LEU A 96 8.65 1.01 -9.05
CA LEU A 96 9.39 1.80 -8.06
C LEU A 96 10.73 2.34 -8.57
N PRO A 97 11.59 1.55 -9.26
CA PRO A 97 12.86 2.06 -9.77
C PRO A 97 12.66 3.24 -10.74
N GLU A 98 11.76 3.09 -11.70
CA GLU A 98 11.48 4.09 -12.73
C GLU A 98 10.83 5.35 -12.14
N ILE A 99 9.95 5.18 -11.14
CA ILE A 99 9.34 6.32 -10.42
C ILE A 99 10.41 7.07 -9.61
N CYS A 100 11.36 6.36 -8.98
CA CYS A 100 12.50 6.99 -8.32
C CYS A 100 13.36 7.82 -9.29
N GLU A 101 13.63 7.31 -10.49
CA GLU A 101 14.36 8.04 -11.52
C GLU A 101 13.62 9.31 -11.95
N LEU A 102 12.30 9.22 -12.14
CA LEU A 102 11.49 10.39 -12.44
C LEU A 102 11.47 11.40 -11.29
N ALA A 103 11.34 10.92 -10.04
CA ALA A 103 11.36 11.77 -8.86
C ALA A 103 12.67 12.58 -8.79
N GLU A 104 13.81 11.92 -8.94
CA GLU A 104 15.13 12.58 -8.93
C GLU A 104 15.29 13.55 -10.10
N LYS A 105 14.94 13.14 -11.32
CA LYS A 105 15.00 13.96 -12.52
C LYS A 105 14.25 15.28 -12.41
N TYR A 106 13.13 15.27 -11.69
CA TYR A 106 12.24 16.44 -11.54
C TYR A 106 12.28 17.08 -10.15
N GLY A 107 13.22 16.66 -9.27
CA GLY A 107 13.37 17.19 -7.92
C GLY A 107 12.11 16.97 -7.07
N ALA A 108 11.49 15.79 -7.17
CA ALA A 108 10.30 15.43 -6.40
C ALA A 108 10.65 14.44 -5.29
N HIS A 109 9.95 14.52 -4.18
CA HIS A 109 10.06 13.61 -3.04
C HIS A 109 9.09 12.45 -3.17
N LEU A 110 9.57 11.21 -3.11
CA LEU A 110 8.73 10.02 -3.26
C LEU A 110 8.20 9.53 -1.92
N ILE A 111 6.88 9.40 -1.81
CA ILE A 111 6.14 8.83 -0.67
C ILE A 111 5.53 7.51 -1.12
N VAL A 112 5.84 6.44 -0.40
CA VAL A 112 5.41 5.10 -0.74
C VAL A 112 4.65 4.46 0.42
N ASP A 113 3.41 4.08 0.18
CA ASP A 113 2.65 3.23 1.10
C ASP A 113 2.98 1.75 0.81
N GLU A 114 3.62 1.09 1.78
CA GLU A 114 4.00 -0.33 1.74
C GLU A 114 3.05 -1.23 2.53
N ALA A 115 1.83 -0.77 2.77
CA ALA A 115 0.84 -1.49 3.59
C ALA A 115 0.59 -2.93 3.13
N HIS A 116 0.71 -3.20 1.84
CA HIS A 116 0.53 -4.55 1.26
C HIS A 116 1.84 -5.28 1.00
N ALA A 117 3.00 -4.64 1.11
CA ALA A 117 4.27 -5.28 0.78
C ALA A 117 5.04 -5.77 2.02
N VAL A 118 5.05 -4.99 3.10
CA VAL A 118 5.77 -5.35 4.33
C VAL A 118 5.16 -6.59 4.96
N GLY A 119 6.02 -7.53 5.32
CA GLY A 119 5.68 -8.88 5.80
C GLY A 119 5.58 -9.93 4.68
N ALA A 120 5.12 -9.54 3.49
CA ALA A 120 4.90 -10.44 2.35
C ALA A 120 6.05 -10.45 1.33
N CYS A 121 6.74 -9.32 1.15
CA CYS A 121 7.74 -9.12 0.10
C CYS A 121 9.09 -8.65 0.65
N GLY A 122 10.12 -8.81 -0.17
CA GLY A 122 11.47 -8.32 0.09
C GLY A 122 12.25 -9.12 1.13
N PRO A 123 13.54 -8.81 1.30
CA PRO A 123 14.40 -9.52 2.23
C PRO A 123 13.87 -9.38 3.67
N ASN A 124 13.69 -10.51 4.35
CA ASN A 124 13.13 -10.60 5.70
C ASN A 124 11.73 -9.96 5.83
N GLY A 125 10.98 -9.82 4.74
CA GLY A 125 9.68 -9.18 4.73
C GLY A 125 9.71 -7.66 4.87
N ARG A 126 10.79 -6.99 4.48
CA ARG A 126 10.97 -5.53 4.60
C ARG A 126 10.18 -4.71 3.58
N GLY A 127 9.54 -5.35 2.60
CA GLY A 127 8.76 -4.69 1.56
C GLY A 127 9.52 -4.52 0.24
N LEU A 128 8.85 -3.94 -0.76
CA LEU A 128 9.39 -3.76 -2.11
C LEU A 128 10.47 -2.66 -2.18
N ILE A 129 10.39 -1.63 -1.35
CA ILE A 129 11.45 -0.61 -1.25
C ILE A 129 12.79 -1.28 -0.93
N ALA A 130 12.80 -2.22 0.03
CA ALA A 130 13.99 -2.96 0.41
C ALA A 130 14.40 -4.01 -0.65
N GLU A 131 13.42 -4.63 -1.33
CA GLU A 131 13.66 -5.57 -2.44
C GLU A 131 14.47 -4.93 -3.57
N TYR A 132 14.13 -3.68 -3.91
CA TYR A 132 14.82 -2.90 -4.96
C TYR A 132 15.98 -2.04 -4.42
N ASN A 133 16.31 -2.14 -3.12
CA ASN A 133 17.37 -1.34 -2.49
C ASN A 133 17.20 0.18 -2.65
N LEU A 134 15.98 0.67 -2.52
CA LEU A 134 15.60 2.07 -2.77
C LEU A 134 15.43 2.91 -1.50
N THR A 135 15.66 2.36 -0.30
CA THR A 135 15.38 3.04 0.98
C THR A 135 15.94 4.46 1.05
N HIS A 136 17.16 4.67 0.54
CA HIS A 136 17.82 5.97 0.55
C HIS A 136 17.26 7.00 -0.44
N ARG A 137 16.38 6.57 -1.36
CA ARG A 137 15.73 7.40 -2.39
C ARG A 137 14.29 7.76 -2.02
N ILE A 138 13.77 7.21 -0.92
CA ILE A 138 12.38 7.40 -0.46
C ILE A 138 12.33 8.48 0.61
N PHE A 139 11.53 9.50 0.38
CA PHE A 139 11.30 10.58 1.35
C PHE A 139 10.54 10.08 2.59
N ALA A 140 9.45 9.34 2.36
CA ALA A 140 8.66 8.75 3.44
C ALA A 140 8.09 7.38 3.01
N GLN A 141 8.21 6.39 3.91
CA GLN A 141 7.53 5.10 3.79
C GLN A 141 6.43 5.01 4.84
N VAL A 142 5.24 4.60 4.42
CA VAL A 142 4.14 4.26 5.33
C VAL A 142 4.02 2.75 5.40
N THR A 143 3.93 2.21 6.62
CA THR A 143 3.72 0.78 6.86
C THR A 143 2.61 0.61 7.88
N THR A 144 1.62 -0.24 7.58
CA THR A 144 0.54 -0.59 8.51
C THR A 144 0.78 -1.94 9.16
N PHE A 145 0.37 -2.07 10.42
CA PHE A 145 0.56 -3.31 11.18
C PHE A 145 -0.68 -4.21 11.17
N GLY A 146 -1.81 -3.73 10.69
CA GLY A 146 -3.07 -4.48 10.66
C GLY A 146 -3.21 -5.50 9.52
N LYS A 147 -2.16 -5.72 8.72
CA LYS A 147 -2.14 -6.70 7.61
C LYS A 147 -1.15 -7.82 7.92
N ALA A 148 -0.13 -8.05 7.11
CA ALA A 148 0.81 -9.17 7.29
C ALA A 148 1.56 -9.16 8.65
N ILE A 149 1.74 -8.00 9.26
CA ILE A 149 2.34 -7.89 10.60
C ILE A 149 1.38 -8.41 11.71
N GLY A 150 0.06 -8.42 11.47
CA GLY A 150 -0.93 -9.09 12.31
C GLY A 150 -1.19 -8.39 13.67
N THR A 151 -1.00 -7.06 13.75
CA THR A 151 -1.23 -6.28 14.97
C THR A 151 -2.05 -5.04 14.67
N TYR A 152 -1.94 -4.00 15.47
CA TYR A 152 -2.67 -2.75 15.34
C TYR A 152 -1.72 -1.56 15.24
N GLY A 153 -2.05 -0.57 14.39
CA GLY A 153 -1.26 0.65 14.24
C GLY A 153 -0.59 0.78 12.88
N ALA A 154 0.26 1.79 12.77
CA ALA A 154 1.08 2.08 11.60
C ALA A 154 2.33 2.89 11.98
N ILE A 155 3.28 2.98 11.07
CA ILE A 155 4.45 3.83 11.22
C ILE A 155 4.70 4.62 9.94
N VAL A 156 5.04 5.89 10.09
CA VAL A 156 5.66 6.69 9.03
C VAL A 156 7.15 6.71 9.29
N LEU A 157 7.93 6.28 8.31
CA LEU A 157 9.39 6.19 8.34
C LEU A 157 9.98 7.27 7.43
N GLY A 158 11.11 7.85 7.84
CA GLY A 158 11.80 8.88 7.07
C GLY A 158 12.97 9.48 7.84
N ASN A 159 13.33 10.71 7.52
CA ASN A 159 14.42 11.40 8.18
C ASN A 159 14.00 12.06 9.53
N PRO A 160 14.95 12.50 10.36
CA PRO A 160 14.63 13.13 11.66
C PRO A 160 13.84 14.43 11.55
N THR A 161 13.98 15.18 10.45
CA THR A 161 13.22 16.41 10.21
C THR A 161 11.75 16.11 9.97
N LEU A 162 11.44 15.08 9.13
CA LEU A 162 10.07 14.61 8.95
C LEU A 162 9.46 14.14 10.28
N LYS A 163 10.21 13.38 11.10
CA LYS A 163 9.76 12.98 12.44
C LYS A 163 9.36 14.18 13.28
N LYS A 164 10.22 15.23 13.33
CA LYS A 164 9.92 16.46 14.07
C LYS A 164 8.67 17.17 13.54
N ALA A 165 8.54 17.26 12.22
CA ALA A 165 7.35 17.86 11.59
C ALA A 165 6.07 17.10 11.97
N LEU A 166 6.06 15.78 11.87
CA LEU A 166 4.89 14.96 12.21
C LEU A 166 4.49 15.10 13.68
N ILE A 167 5.45 15.07 14.62
CA ILE A 167 5.16 15.22 16.07
C ILE A 167 4.55 16.58 16.39
N ASN A 168 4.95 17.64 15.68
CA ASN A 168 4.52 19.01 15.99
C ASN A 168 3.32 19.50 15.18
N PHE A 169 3.03 18.91 14.04
CA PHE A 169 2.03 19.46 13.11
C PHE A 169 0.99 18.44 12.62
N ALA A 170 1.23 17.12 12.73
CA ALA A 170 0.25 16.13 12.31
C ALA A 170 -0.93 16.08 13.29
N THR A 171 -2.06 16.66 12.91
CA THR A 171 -3.26 16.71 13.75
C THR A 171 -3.78 15.32 14.11
N SER A 172 -3.67 14.36 13.20
CA SER A 172 -4.04 12.95 13.42
C SER A 172 -3.10 12.22 14.39
N TYR A 173 -1.94 12.80 14.71
CA TYR A 173 -1.02 12.33 15.74
C TYR A 173 -1.24 13.04 17.07
N ILE A 174 -1.37 14.37 17.04
CA ILE A 174 -1.42 15.21 18.26
C ILE A 174 -2.77 15.02 18.99
N TYR A 175 -3.87 14.96 18.26
CA TYR A 175 -5.23 14.93 18.80
C TYR A 175 -5.84 13.54 18.82
N THR A 176 -5.03 12.49 18.92
CA THR A 176 -5.49 11.10 19.04
C THR A 176 -4.85 10.41 20.24
N THR A 177 -5.52 9.38 20.74
CA THR A 177 -4.99 8.56 21.84
C THR A 177 -3.83 7.71 21.33
N ALA A 178 -2.76 7.61 22.13
CA ALA A 178 -1.64 6.73 21.84
C ALA A 178 -2.06 5.26 21.79
N LEU A 179 -1.29 4.44 21.08
CA LEU A 179 -1.46 2.99 21.10
C LEU A 179 -1.33 2.45 22.52
N PRO A 180 -2.23 1.53 22.95
CA PRO A 180 -2.13 0.91 24.26
C PRO A 180 -0.87 0.02 24.34
N PHE A 181 -0.39 -0.19 25.56
CA PHE A 181 0.83 -0.98 25.81
C PHE A 181 0.78 -2.37 25.16
N GLN A 182 -0.38 -3.03 25.20
CA GLN A 182 -0.58 -4.36 24.59
C GLN A 182 -0.33 -4.35 23.07
N ALA A 183 -0.76 -3.29 22.38
CA ALA A 183 -0.50 -3.12 20.95
C ALA A 183 1.00 -2.91 20.69
N LEU A 184 1.68 -2.10 21.50
CA LEU A 184 3.13 -1.90 21.38
C LEU A 184 3.91 -3.19 21.62
N ALA A 185 3.51 -3.98 22.63
CA ALA A 185 4.11 -5.29 22.91
C ALA A 185 3.87 -6.26 21.75
N ALA A 186 2.65 -6.32 21.20
CA ALA A 186 2.32 -7.17 20.05
C ALA A 186 3.13 -6.77 18.81
N ILE A 187 3.27 -5.47 18.52
CA ILE A 187 4.11 -4.98 17.44
C ILE A 187 5.56 -5.46 17.61
N LYS A 188 6.11 -5.30 18.83
CA LYS A 188 7.47 -5.75 19.13
C LYS A 188 7.62 -7.25 18.87
N CYS A 189 6.74 -8.06 19.41
CA CYS A 189 6.76 -9.52 19.20
C CYS A 189 6.65 -9.88 17.72
N SER A 190 5.79 -9.20 16.96
CA SER A 190 5.65 -9.43 15.53
C SER A 190 6.94 -9.10 14.76
N TYR A 191 7.61 -7.97 15.08
CA TYR A 191 8.90 -7.61 14.48
C TYR A 191 10.05 -8.56 14.88
N ASP A 192 9.94 -9.26 15.99
CA ASP A 192 10.89 -10.31 16.37
C ASP A 192 10.61 -11.64 15.61
N LEU A 193 9.38 -11.83 15.12
CA LEU A 193 8.90 -13.07 14.49
C LEU A 193 8.91 -13.01 12.96
N PHE A 194 8.16 -12.08 12.34
CA PHE A 194 7.89 -12.12 10.90
C PHE A 194 9.15 -12.02 10.01
N PRO A 195 10.26 -11.38 10.41
CA PRO A 195 11.48 -11.40 9.62
C PRO A 195 12.02 -12.82 9.38
N LYS A 196 11.76 -13.74 10.30
CA LYS A 196 12.23 -15.13 10.27
C LYS A 196 11.27 -16.07 9.49
N MET A 197 10.11 -15.60 9.08
CA MET A 197 9.06 -16.38 8.40
C MET A 197 9.32 -16.54 6.90
N GLU A 198 10.54 -16.92 6.53
CA GLU A 198 10.93 -17.07 5.13
C GLU A 198 10.26 -18.28 4.46
N LYS A 199 9.99 -19.35 5.23
CA LYS A 199 9.27 -20.53 4.73
C LYS A 199 7.84 -20.17 4.34
N GLU A 200 7.17 -19.36 5.15
CA GLU A 200 5.80 -18.90 4.94
C GLU A 200 5.75 -17.96 3.72
N ARG A 201 6.70 -17.06 3.56
CA ARG A 201 6.80 -16.19 2.36
C ARG A 201 7.02 -17.01 1.08
N ARG A 202 7.91 -18.01 1.11
CA ARG A 202 8.11 -18.91 -0.06
C ARG A 202 6.85 -19.72 -0.38
N HIS A 203 6.14 -20.19 0.65
CA HIS A 203 4.86 -20.86 0.45
C HIS A 203 3.83 -19.91 -0.20
N LEU A 204 3.69 -18.68 0.31
CA LEU A 204 2.83 -17.65 -0.28
C LEU A 204 3.18 -17.40 -1.75
N GLN A 205 4.46 -17.29 -2.09
CA GLN A 205 4.90 -17.13 -3.48
C GLN A 205 4.50 -18.32 -4.35
N SER A 206 4.56 -19.56 -3.82
CA SER A 206 4.09 -20.73 -4.56
C SER A 206 2.58 -20.70 -4.83
N LEU A 207 1.78 -20.20 -3.89
CA LEU A 207 0.32 -20.01 -4.09
C LEU A 207 0.03 -18.93 -5.14
N ILE A 208 0.76 -17.83 -5.10
CA ILE A 208 0.64 -16.75 -6.11
C ILE A 208 0.95 -17.31 -7.50
N GLN A 209 2.01 -18.11 -7.65
CA GLN A 209 2.35 -18.74 -8.93
C GLN A 209 1.25 -19.67 -9.43
N ILE A 210 0.68 -20.52 -8.56
CA ILE A 210 -0.44 -21.40 -8.92
C ILE A 210 -1.64 -20.57 -9.39
N PHE A 211 -1.98 -19.51 -8.66
CA PHE A 211 -3.08 -18.64 -9.04
C PHE A 211 -2.84 -18.00 -10.42
N HIS A 212 -1.66 -17.44 -10.63
CA HIS A 212 -1.30 -16.78 -11.89
C HIS A 212 -1.25 -17.75 -13.08
N GLN A 213 -0.77 -18.99 -12.88
CA GLN A 213 -0.78 -20.02 -13.92
C GLN A 213 -2.21 -20.41 -14.34
N SER A 214 -3.14 -20.47 -13.38
CA SER A 214 -4.55 -20.79 -13.64
C SER A 214 -5.35 -19.57 -14.15
N TYR A 215 -4.92 -18.37 -13.81
CA TYR A 215 -5.54 -17.10 -14.18
C TYR A 215 -4.49 -16.07 -14.62
N PRO A 216 -3.96 -16.16 -15.87
CA PRO A 216 -2.81 -15.38 -16.33
C PRO A 216 -3.00 -13.85 -16.33
N SER A 217 -4.25 -13.36 -16.34
CA SER A 217 -4.56 -11.94 -16.23
C SER A 217 -4.52 -11.41 -14.78
N SER A 218 -4.29 -12.28 -13.79
CA SER A 218 -4.20 -11.92 -12.39
C SER A 218 -2.89 -11.21 -12.05
N SER A 219 -2.85 -10.59 -10.87
CA SER A 219 -1.63 -9.97 -10.37
C SER A 219 -0.56 -11.00 -10.00
N ILE A 220 0.68 -10.56 -9.93
CA ILE A 220 1.83 -11.36 -9.46
C ILE A 220 2.12 -11.14 -7.97
N THR A 221 1.11 -10.68 -7.21
CA THR A 221 1.19 -10.46 -5.76
C THR A 221 0.16 -11.31 -5.02
N HIS A 222 0.13 -11.24 -3.70
CA HIS A 222 -0.87 -11.94 -2.89
C HIS A 222 -2.26 -11.30 -2.96
N VAL A 223 -2.39 -10.09 -3.47
CA VAL A 223 -3.68 -9.44 -3.75
C VAL A 223 -4.09 -9.78 -5.18
N GLN A 224 -5.14 -10.54 -5.34
CA GLN A 224 -5.67 -11.00 -6.61
C GLN A 224 -7.00 -10.30 -6.91
N SER A 225 -7.19 -9.91 -8.16
CA SER A 225 -8.40 -9.24 -8.63
C SER A 225 -8.96 -10.00 -9.83
N VAL A 226 -10.18 -10.51 -9.69
CA VAL A 226 -10.90 -11.21 -10.75
C VAL A 226 -12.02 -10.30 -11.25
N PRO A 227 -11.92 -9.71 -12.46
CA PRO A 227 -12.91 -8.79 -12.97
C PRO A 227 -14.27 -9.50 -13.18
N ILE A 228 -15.31 -8.97 -12.54
CA ILE A 228 -16.71 -9.42 -12.69
C ILE A 228 -17.57 -8.17 -12.76
N LYS A 229 -17.92 -7.75 -13.97
CA LYS A 229 -18.63 -6.49 -14.21
C LYS A 229 -20.06 -6.50 -13.66
N GLY A 230 -20.40 -5.44 -12.97
CA GLY A 230 -21.75 -5.20 -12.43
C GLY A 230 -21.88 -5.53 -10.95
N ASN A 231 -22.28 -4.53 -10.14
CA ASN A 231 -22.41 -4.64 -8.67
C ASN A 231 -23.18 -5.87 -8.22
N ASN A 232 -24.29 -6.19 -8.86
CA ASN A 232 -25.14 -7.32 -8.45
C ASN A 232 -24.49 -8.67 -8.81
N ILE A 233 -23.81 -8.75 -9.94
CA ILE A 233 -23.18 -9.98 -10.42
C ILE A 233 -21.99 -10.34 -9.52
N VAL A 234 -21.10 -9.37 -9.24
CA VAL A 234 -19.94 -9.62 -8.38
C VAL A 234 -20.34 -9.89 -6.92
N LYS A 235 -21.44 -9.26 -6.42
CA LYS A 235 -21.99 -9.59 -5.10
C LYS A 235 -22.46 -11.03 -5.04
N HIS A 236 -23.22 -11.48 -6.04
CA HIS A 236 -23.71 -12.86 -6.11
C HIS A 236 -22.55 -13.87 -6.17
N ALA A 237 -21.55 -13.62 -7.02
CA ALA A 237 -20.35 -14.44 -7.09
C ALA A 237 -19.63 -14.54 -5.73
N ALA A 238 -19.45 -13.40 -5.04
CA ALA A 238 -18.87 -13.38 -3.69
C ALA A 238 -19.70 -14.18 -2.68
N GLN A 239 -21.03 -14.03 -2.68
CA GLN A 239 -21.93 -14.76 -1.80
C GLN A 239 -21.86 -16.28 -2.03
N THR A 240 -21.79 -16.71 -3.29
CA THR A 240 -21.63 -18.14 -3.65
C THR A 240 -20.32 -18.67 -3.06
N LEU A 241 -19.21 -17.96 -3.21
CA LEU A 241 -17.92 -18.38 -2.67
C LEU A 241 -17.91 -18.39 -1.14
N VAL A 242 -18.56 -17.42 -0.50
CA VAL A 242 -18.72 -17.39 0.97
C VAL A 242 -19.51 -18.60 1.45
N SER A 243 -20.57 -19.02 0.74
CA SER A 243 -21.35 -20.23 1.10
C SER A 243 -20.52 -21.54 0.97
N LEU A 244 -19.44 -21.50 0.18
CA LEU A 244 -18.48 -22.58 0.04
C LEU A 244 -17.30 -22.50 1.04
N GLY A 245 -17.32 -21.50 1.95
CA GLY A 245 -16.31 -21.31 2.98
C GLY A 245 -15.14 -20.40 2.62
N PHE A 246 -15.19 -19.68 1.48
CA PHE A 246 -14.15 -18.75 1.08
C PHE A 246 -14.48 -17.32 1.52
N ASP A 247 -13.61 -16.68 2.29
CA ASP A 247 -13.73 -15.25 2.65
C ASP A 247 -13.15 -14.38 1.53
N VAL A 248 -13.97 -14.00 0.58
CA VAL A 248 -13.64 -13.15 -0.56
C VAL A 248 -14.50 -11.89 -0.54
N ARG A 249 -14.00 -10.80 -1.12
CA ARG A 249 -14.68 -9.48 -1.05
C ARG A 249 -14.95 -8.91 -2.44
N PRO A 250 -16.21 -8.54 -2.74
CA PRO A 250 -16.51 -7.80 -3.96
C PRO A 250 -16.06 -6.33 -3.79
N LEU A 251 -15.33 -5.80 -4.76
CA LEU A 251 -15.13 -4.37 -4.91
C LEU A 251 -16.17 -3.82 -5.87
N LEU A 252 -16.94 -2.86 -5.40
CA LEU A 252 -18.13 -2.35 -6.06
C LEU A 252 -17.92 -0.90 -6.51
N SER A 253 -18.65 -0.47 -7.50
CA SER A 253 -18.84 0.96 -7.74
C SER A 253 -19.64 1.57 -6.56
N PRO A 254 -19.24 2.76 -6.01
CA PRO A 254 -18.22 3.70 -6.52
C PRO A 254 -16.79 3.48 -5.99
N THR A 255 -16.51 2.45 -5.18
CA THR A 255 -15.15 2.16 -4.70
C THR A 255 -14.19 1.91 -5.86
N VAL A 256 -14.66 1.24 -6.88
CA VAL A 256 -14.00 1.13 -8.19
C VAL A 256 -14.88 1.82 -9.24
N GLN A 257 -14.31 2.21 -10.37
CA GLN A 257 -15.08 2.80 -11.47
C GLN A 257 -16.13 1.81 -11.98
N GLN A 258 -17.31 2.28 -12.33
CA GLN A 258 -18.36 1.46 -12.93
C GLN A 258 -17.84 0.68 -14.15
N GLY A 259 -18.07 -0.61 -14.20
CA GLY A 259 -17.54 -1.53 -15.21
C GLY A 259 -16.17 -2.15 -14.87
N ASN A 260 -15.57 -1.73 -13.76
CA ASN A 260 -14.32 -2.28 -13.21
C ASN A 260 -14.56 -3.01 -11.89
N GLU A 261 -15.82 -3.42 -11.62
CA GLU A 261 -16.13 -4.21 -10.43
C GLU A 261 -15.36 -5.54 -10.48
N THR A 262 -14.93 -6.00 -9.32
CA THR A 262 -14.03 -7.15 -9.23
C THR A 262 -14.25 -7.93 -7.94
N LEU A 263 -13.96 -9.21 -8.00
CA LEU A 263 -13.82 -10.04 -6.82
C LEU A 263 -12.37 -9.94 -6.34
N ARG A 264 -12.17 -9.39 -5.15
CA ARG A 264 -10.85 -9.28 -4.53
C ARG A 264 -10.59 -10.49 -3.64
N ILE A 265 -9.47 -11.17 -3.90
CA ILE A 265 -9.01 -12.34 -3.18
C ILE A 265 -7.63 -12.03 -2.61
N CYS A 266 -7.43 -12.24 -1.31
CA CYS A 266 -6.13 -12.11 -0.68
C CYS A 266 -5.60 -13.51 -0.35
N LEU A 267 -4.46 -13.87 -0.93
CA LEU A 267 -3.77 -15.12 -0.60
C LEU A 267 -2.95 -14.94 0.68
N HIS A 268 -2.97 -15.94 1.53
CA HIS A 268 -2.25 -15.96 2.81
C HIS A 268 -1.34 -17.18 2.89
N ALA A 269 -0.27 -17.06 3.67
CA ALA A 269 0.68 -18.15 3.87
C ALA A 269 0.07 -19.35 4.62
N PHE A 270 -1.08 -19.22 5.25
CA PHE A 270 -1.80 -20.31 5.89
C PHE A 270 -2.73 -21.07 4.92
N ASN A 271 -3.01 -20.52 3.73
CA ASN A 271 -3.82 -21.23 2.74
C ASN A 271 -3.08 -22.45 2.22
N THR A 272 -3.84 -23.51 1.93
CA THR A 272 -3.31 -24.73 1.31
C THR A 272 -3.46 -24.70 -0.21
N LYS A 273 -2.65 -25.50 -0.91
CA LYS A 273 -2.79 -25.67 -2.36
C LYS A 273 -4.16 -26.25 -2.73
N SER A 274 -4.70 -27.15 -1.90
CA SER A 274 -6.01 -27.78 -2.11
C SER A 274 -7.14 -26.77 -2.05
N GLU A 275 -7.14 -25.87 -1.03
CA GLU A 275 -8.12 -24.79 -0.92
C GLU A 275 -8.02 -23.84 -2.12
N LEU A 276 -6.79 -23.48 -2.52
CA LEU A 276 -6.60 -22.63 -3.69
C LEU A 276 -7.12 -23.28 -4.96
N THR A 277 -6.84 -24.57 -5.19
CA THR A 277 -7.34 -25.29 -6.37
C THR A 277 -8.87 -25.33 -6.38
N LEU A 278 -9.48 -25.59 -5.20
CA LEU A 278 -10.94 -25.58 -5.07
C LEU A 278 -11.53 -24.18 -5.40
N LEU A 279 -10.94 -23.10 -4.87
CA LEU A 279 -11.33 -21.75 -5.20
C LEU A 279 -11.24 -21.48 -6.72
N LEU A 280 -10.12 -21.83 -7.35
CA LEU A 280 -9.88 -21.62 -8.77
C LEU A 280 -10.92 -22.33 -9.65
N ASN A 281 -11.38 -23.52 -9.28
CA ASN A 281 -12.43 -24.24 -9.98
C ASN A 281 -13.79 -23.50 -9.97
N HIS A 282 -14.02 -22.60 -9.03
CA HIS A 282 -15.26 -21.84 -8.90
C HIS A 282 -15.17 -20.42 -9.50
N ILE A 283 -13.98 -19.91 -9.77
CA ILE A 283 -13.77 -18.58 -10.37
C ILE A 283 -13.25 -18.63 -11.80
N ALA A 284 -12.92 -19.82 -12.30
CA ALA A 284 -12.54 -20.00 -13.70
C ALA A 284 -13.68 -19.53 -14.62
N PRO A 285 -13.37 -18.82 -15.74
CA PRO A 285 -14.35 -18.30 -16.67
C PRO A 285 -15.11 -19.42 -17.38
#